data_483d134dabf0b4b5ab6d45c6dec1b6e7
#
_entry.id   483d134dabf0b4b5ab6d45c6dec1b6e7
#
_cell.length_a   1.000
_cell.length_b   1.000
_cell.length_c   1.000
_cell.angle_alpha   90.00
_cell.angle_beta   90.00
_cell.angle_gamma   90.00
#
_symmetry.space_group_name_H-M   'P 1'
#
loop_
_entity.id
_entity.type
_entity.pdbx_description
1 polymer ?
#
loop_
_entity_poly.entity_id
_entity_poly.type
_entity_poly.pdbx_seq_one_letter_code
_entity_poly.pdbx_strand_id
1 'polypeptide(L)'
;MNEPLKNNVQESGRIANALTIDVEDYFQVSAFAPFIERSAWETTPCRIERNIDRVLELLNERGAKATFFTLGWLAQRYPRVVRDIISQGHEVASHGHAHLRASEQSPAEFDNDIRDAKQL
;
A
#
# COMPACT_ATOMS: atom_id res chain seq x y z
N MET A 1 -3.76 -23.09 -16.16
CA MET A 1 -3.94 -24.01 -15.01
C MET A 1 -3.57 -23.23 -13.75
N ASN A 2 -4.53 -23.02 -12.88
CA ASN A 2 -4.27 -22.38 -11.59
C ASN A 2 -3.73 -23.45 -10.65
N GLU A 3 -2.47 -23.34 -10.24
CA GLU A 3 -2.03 -24.07 -9.06
C GLU A 3 -2.80 -23.49 -7.85
N PRO A 4 -3.42 -24.33 -7.03
CA PRO A 4 -4.01 -23.85 -5.78
C PRO A 4 -2.90 -23.34 -4.90
N LEU A 5 -3.10 -22.14 -4.32
CA LEU A 5 -2.28 -21.62 -3.25
C LEU A 5 -2.13 -22.73 -2.19
N LYS A 6 -0.92 -23.27 -2.06
CA LYS A 6 -0.62 -24.23 -1.00
C LYS A 6 -0.76 -23.46 0.31
N ASN A 7 -1.85 -23.73 1.01
CA ASN A 7 -1.99 -23.36 2.41
C ASN A 7 -0.86 -24.08 3.17
N ASN A 8 0.26 -23.43 3.36
CA ASN A 8 1.26 -23.86 4.32
C ASN A 8 0.69 -23.60 5.72
N VAL A 9 -0.21 -24.45 6.15
CA VAL A 9 -0.50 -24.62 7.57
C VAL A 9 0.76 -25.26 8.14
N GLN A 10 1.62 -24.45 8.72
CA GLN A 10 2.76 -24.98 9.45
C GLN A 10 2.26 -25.78 10.66
N GLU A 11 2.56 -27.08 10.68
CA GLU A 11 2.26 -28.02 11.77
C GLU A 11 3.00 -27.72 13.09
N SER A 12 3.40 -26.49 13.34
CA SER A 12 4.29 -26.19 14.49
C SER A 12 3.59 -25.53 15.68
N GLY A 13 2.26 -25.50 15.79
CA GLY A 13 1.59 -24.89 16.95
C GLY A 13 1.98 -23.44 17.29
N ARG A 14 2.78 -22.79 16.45
CA ARG A 14 3.22 -21.40 16.60
C ARG A 14 2.20 -20.49 15.93
N ILE A 15 1.78 -19.46 16.66
CA ILE A 15 0.91 -18.41 16.10
C ILE A 15 1.76 -17.62 15.11
N ALA A 16 1.28 -17.54 13.85
CA ALA A 16 1.84 -16.66 12.83
C ALA A 16 1.09 -15.33 12.87
N ASN A 17 1.84 -14.23 12.98
CA ASN A 17 1.29 -12.88 12.89
C ASN A 17 1.67 -12.27 11.55
N ALA A 18 0.76 -11.43 11.00
CA ALA A 18 1.03 -10.63 9.81
C ALA A 18 1.22 -9.17 10.22
N LEU A 19 2.23 -8.52 9.64
CA LEU A 19 2.43 -7.08 9.74
C LEU A 19 2.02 -6.45 8.42
N THR A 20 1.08 -5.52 8.48
CA THR A 20 0.62 -4.76 7.31
C THR A 20 0.89 -3.28 7.52
N ILE A 21 1.21 -2.59 6.44
CA ILE A 21 1.52 -1.16 6.44
C ILE A 21 0.79 -0.54 5.27
N ASP A 22 -0.02 0.48 5.54
CA ASP A 22 -0.65 1.29 4.50
C ASP A 22 0.32 2.36 4.04
N VAL A 23 0.61 2.37 2.74
CA VAL A 23 1.50 3.35 2.11
C VAL A 23 0.66 4.50 1.61
N GLU A 24 0.47 5.46 2.49
CA GLU A 24 -0.24 6.72 2.26
C GLU A 24 0.39 7.84 3.08
N ASP A 25 0.29 9.07 2.62
CA ASP A 25 0.73 10.23 3.40
C ASP A 25 -0.44 10.81 4.20
N TYR A 26 -0.14 11.65 5.19
CA TYR A 26 -1.13 12.21 6.11
C TYR A 26 -2.30 12.89 5.41
N PHE A 27 -2.05 13.55 4.28
CA PHE A 27 -3.08 14.28 3.55
C PHE A 27 -4.04 13.38 2.76
N GLN A 28 -3.75 12.09 2.66
CA GLN A 28 -4.54 11.10 1.91
C GLN A 28 -5.50 10.32 2.80
N VAL A 29 -5.34 10.39 4.12
CA VAL A 29 -6.19 9.64 5.05
C VAL A 29 -7.60 10.21 5.09
N SER A 30 -8.59 9.32 5.24
CA SER A 30 -10.02 9.69 5.23
C SER A 30 -10.38 10.74 6.28
N ALA A 31 -9.67 10.78 7.42
CA ALA A 31 -9.90 11.75 8.49
C ALA A 31 -9.67 13.21 8.04
N PHE A 32 -8.79 13.44 7.07
CA PHE A 32 -8.50 14.76 6.53
C PHE A 32 -9.27 15.10 5.24
N ALA A 33 -10.02 14.15 4.68
CA ALA A 33 -10.78 14.39 3.46
C ALA A 33 -11.73 15.61 3.51
N PRO A 34 -12.37 15.96 4.66
CA PRO A 34 -13.17 17.18 4.77
C PRO A 34 -12.35 18.48 4.73
N PHE A 35 -11.05 18.43 4.96
CA PHE A 35 -10.18 19.60 5.10
C PHE A 35 -9.16 19.74 3.99
N ILE A 36 -8.79 18.64 3.34
CA ILE A 36 -7.79 18.60 2.27
C ILE A 36 -8.44 17.97 1.05
N GLU A 37 -8.77 18.80 0.07
CA GLU A 37 -9.33 18.34 -1.18
C GLU A 37 -8.30 17.53 -1.98
N ARG A 38 -8.78 16.54 -2.73
CA ARG A 38 -7.94 15.70 -3.58
C ARG A 38 -7.17 16.48 -4.63
N SER A 39 -7.73 17.56 -5.14
CA SER A 39 -7.06 18.50 -6.06
C SER A 39 -5.80 19.15 -5.47
N ALA A 40 -5.69 19.22 -4.14
CA ALA A 40 -4.53 19.77 -3.45
C ALA A 40 -3.37 18.77 -3.31
N TRP A 41 -3.58 17.48 -3.56
CA TRP A 41 -2.54 16.47 -3.39
C TRP A 41 -1.30 16.71 -4.24
N GLU A 42 -1.49 17.23 -5.47
CA GLU A 42 -0.40 17.52 -6.40
C GLU A 42 0.59 18.58 -5.87
N THR A 43 0.11 19.50 -5.05
CA THR A 43 0.90 20.61 -4.52
C THR A 43 1.21 20.50 -3.04
N THR A 44 0.62 19.51 -2.35
CA THR A 44 0.90 19.25 -0.93
C THR A 44 2.26 18.57 -0.78
N PRO A 45 3.14 19.06 0.11
CA PRO A 45 4.42 18.42 0.36
C PRO A 45 4.23 16.96 0.80
N CYS A 46 4.78 16.02 0.04
CA CYS A 46 4.70 14.60 0.31
C CYS A 46 5.96 14.12 1.04
N ARG A 47 5.78 13.36 2.11
CA ARG A 47 6.86 12.83 2.94
C ARG A 47 7.04 11.33 2.80
N ILE A 48 6.34 10.71 1.85
CA ILE A 48 6.25 9.24 1.74
C ILE A 48 7.61 8.58 1.53
N GLU A 49 8.46 9.14 0.66
CA GLU A 49 9.77 8.55 0.38
C GLU A 49 10.62 8.46 1.64
N ARG A 50 10.77 9.58 2.36
CA ARG A 50 11.53 9.62 3.62
C ARG A 50 10.94 8.71 4.69
N ASN A 51 9.61 8.67 4.80
CA ASN A 51 8.95 7.87 5.81
C ASN A 51 9.09 6.38 5.52
N ILE A 52 8.95 5.96 4.27
CA ILE A 52 9.16 4.56 3.88
C ILE A 52 10.62 4.14 4.05
N ASP A 53 11.59 4.99 3.71
CA ASP A 53 13.01 4.72 3.97
C ASP A 53 13.24 4.37 5.45
N ARG A 54 12.65 5.15 6.37
CA ARG A 54 12.74 4.91 7.82
C ARG A 54 12.07 3.62 8.27
N VAL A 55 10.90 3.31 7.71
CA VAL A 55 10.18 2.06 8.00
C VAL A 55 10.98 0.86 7.51
N LEU A 56 11.50 0.90 6.30
CA LEU A 56 12.31 -0.18 5.72
C LEU A 56 13.60 -0.42 6.53
N GLU A 57 14.28 0.65 6.95
CA GLU A 57 15.45 0.57 7.82
C GLU A 57 15.11 -0.17 9.13
N LEU A 58 14.04 0.23 9.81
CA LEU A 58 13.57 -0.39 11.05
C LEU A 58 13.23 -1.88 10.86
N LEU A 59 12.52 -2.22 9.80
CA LEU A 59 12.16 -3.60 9.51
C LEU A 59 13.39 -4.45 9.20
N ASN A 60 14.37 -3.89 8.49
CA ASN A 60 15.63 -4.57 8.22
C ASN A 60 16.44 -4.82 9.49
N GLU A 61 16.54 -3.84 10.38
CA GLU A 61 17.21 -3.98 11.68
C GLU A 61 16.58 -5.07 12.54
N ARG A 62 15.28 -5.26 12.43
CA ARG A 62 14.52 -6.24 13.22
C ARG A 62 14.35 -7.58 12.52
N GLY A 63 14.85 -7.73 11.30
CA GLY A 63 14.66 -8.94 10.50
C GLY A 63 13.19 -9.26 10.22
N ALA A 64 12.33 -8.24 10.21
CA ALA A 64 10.89 -8.38 10.01
C ALA A 64 10.49 -8.15 8.55
N LYS A 65 9.45 -8.84 8.12
CA LYS A 65 8.82 -8.66 6.80
C LYS A 65 7.38 -8.17 6.97
N ALA A 66 6.90 -7.42 5.98
CA ALA A 66 5.56 -6.84 5.99
C ALA A 66 4.93 -6.90 4.61
N THR A 67 3.61 -6.74 4.57
CA THR A 67 2.83 -6.45 3.35
C THR A 67 2.51 -4.96 3.34
N PHE A 68 2.89 -4.29 2.26
CA PHE A 68 2.69 -2.86 2.06
C PHE A 68 1.51 -2.64 1.11
N PHE A 69 0.38 -2.19 1.65
CA PHE A 69 -0.79 -1.80 0.88
C PHE A 69 -0.58 -0.39 0.34
N THR A 70 -0.30 -0.29 -0.94
CA THR A 70 0.18 0.94 -1.56
C THR A 70 -0.89 1.59 -2.44
N LEU A 71 -1.13 2.89 -2.23
CA LEU A 71 -1.97 3.68 -3.11
C LEU A 71 -1.34 3.80 -4.51
N GLY A 72 -2.13 3.54 -5.54
CA GLY A 72 -1.71 3.66 -6.94
C GLY A 72 -1.21 5.07 -7.27
N TRP A 73 -1.85 6.10 -6.74
CA TRP A 73 -1.41 7.49 -6.90
C TRP A 73 0.04 7.70 -6.43
N LEU A 74 0.41 7.09 -5.30
CA LEU A 74 1.80 7.14 -4.78
C LEU A 74 2.75 6.28 -5.62
N ALA A 75 2.34 5.08 -6.00
CA ALA A 75 3.15 4.19 -6.82
C ALA A 75 3.51 4.82 -8.17
N GLN A 76 2.55 5.51 -8.80
CA GLN A 76 2.75 6.23 -10.06
C GLN A 76 3.70 7.42 -9.90
N ARG A 77 3.56 8.18 -8.83
CA ARG A 77 4.33 9.41 -8.60
C ARG A 77 5.71 9.14 -8.00
N TYR A 78 5.81 8.11 -7.17
CA TYR A 78 7.04 7.73 -6.46
C TYR A 78 7.39 6.26 -6.69
N PRO A 79 7.66 5.84 -7.93
CA PRO A 79 7.91 4.42 -8.25
C PRO A 79 9.12 3.83 -7.51
N ARG A 80 10.06 4.67 -7.05
CA ARG A 80 11.18 4.24 -6.22
C ARG A 80 10.70 3.57 -4.93
N VAL A 81 9.66 4.09 -4.30
CA VAL A 81 9.10 3.54 -3.06
C VAL A 81 8.71 2.07 -3.25
N VAL A 82 7.98 1.76 -4.31
CA VAL A 82 7.57 0.39 -4.62
C VAL A 82 8.77 -0.51 -4.90
N ARG A 83 9.73 -0.05 -5.70
CA ARG A 83 10.94 -0.81 -6.00
C ARG A 83 11.76 -1.12 -4.75
N ASP A 84 11.91 -0.15 -3.85
CA ASP A 84 12.68 -0.32 -2.62
C ASP A 84 11.99 -1.32 -1.67
N ILE A 85 10.68 -1.27 -1.53
CA ILE A 85 9.90 -2.23 -0.76
C ILE A 85 10.14 -3.66 -1.27
N ILE A 86 9.99 -3.86 -2.58
CA ILE A 86 10.17 -5.18 -3.22
C ILE A 86 11.62 -5.67 -3.10
N SER A 87 12.60 -4.79 -3.34
CA SER A 87 14.02 -5.15 -3.31
C SER A 87 14.47 -5.63 -1.95
N GLN A 88 13.82 -5.18 -0.87
CA GLN A 88 14.09 -5.62 0.49
C GLN A 88 13.27 -6.85 0.91
N GLY A 89 12.55 -7.47 -0.02
CA GLY A 89 11.86 -8.75 0.19
C GLY A 89 10.53 -8.63 0.92
N HIS A 90 9.88 -7.47 0.87
CA HIS A 90 8.52 -7.27 1.35
C HIS A 90 7.50 -7.51 0.24
N GLU A 91 6.25 -7.74 0.63
CA GLU A 91 5.13 -7.86 -0.29
C GLU A 91 4.52 -6.48 -0.55
N VAL A 92 4.12 -6.23 -1.81
CA VAL A 92 3.33 -5.05 -2.19
C VAL A 92 1.93 -5.49 -2.59
N ALA A 93 0.94 -4.84 -2.02
CA ALA A 93 -0.47 -5.06 -2.34
C ALA A 93 -1.15 -3.73 -2.68
N SER A 94 -2.33 -3.81 -3.31
CA SER A 94 -3.09 -2.62 -3.69
C SER A 94 -3.87 -2.06 -2.51
N HIS A 95 -3.87 -0.72 -2.39
CA HIS A 95 -4.74 0.05 -1.49
C HIS A 95 -5.71 0.94 -2.30
N GLY A 96 -6.08 0.51 -3.50
CA GLY A 96 -6.78 1.33 -4.47
C GLY A 96 -5.86 2.39 -5.11
N HIS A 97 -6.39 3.16 -6.04
CA HIS A 97 -5.61 4.20 -6.71
C HIS A 97 -5.67 5.54 -5.97
N ALA A 98 -6.87 5.99 -5.65
CA ALA A 98 -7.14 7.34 -5.18
C ALA A 98 -7.73 7.43 -3.76
N HIS A 99 -7.65 6.38 -2.97
CA HIS A 99 -8.18 6.28 -1.61
C HIS A 99 -9.68 6.59 -1.51
N LEU A 100 -10.46 6.13 -2.49
CA LEU A 100 -11.92 6.26 -2.50
C LEU A 100 -12.56 5.12 -1.73
N ARG A 101 -13.58 5.44 -0.92
CA ARG A 101 -14.34 4.41 -0.23
C ARG A 101 -15.18 3.61 -1.23
N ALA A 102 -15.12 2.28 -1.14
CA ALA A 102 -15.89 1.41 -2.02
C ALA A 102 -17.41 1.68 -1.93
N SER A 103 -17.90 2.05 -0.74
CA SER A 103 -19.31 2.43 -0.53
C SER A 103 -19.76 3.71 -1.22
N GLU A 104 -18.82 4.54 -1.66
CA GLU A 104 -19.07 5.83 -2.32
C GLU A 104 -18.83 5.75 -3.85
N GLN A 105 -18.47 4.57 -4.35
CA GLN A 105 -18.20 4.29 -5.75
C GLN A 105 -19.32 3.43 -6.37
N SER A 106 -19.63 3.69 -7.62
CA SER A 106 -20.36 2.73 -8.44
C SER A 106 -19.48 1.49 -8.71
N PRO A 107 -20.06 0.32 -9.08
CA PRO A 107 -19.28 -0.86 -9.44
C PRO A 107 -18.25 -0.60 -10.55
N ALA A 108 -18.59 0.24 -11.52
CA ALA A 108 -17.67 0.57 -12.62
C ALA A 108 -16.51 1.46 -12.17
N GLU A 109 -16.76 2.43 -11.28
CA GLU A 109 -15.71 3.28 -10.69
C GLU A 109 -14.78 2.46 -9.82
N PHE A 110 -15.31 1.54 -9.02
CA PHE A 110 -14.52 0.64 -8.19
C PHE A 110 -13.64 -0.29 -9.04
N ASP A 111 -14.18 -0.89 -10.11
CA ASP A 111 -13.41 -1.74 -11.03
C ASP A 111 -12.27 -0.97 -11.69
N ASN A 112 -12.52 0.26 -12.13
CA ASN A 112 -11.50 1.12 -12.71
C ASN A 112 -10.41 1.48 -11.69
N ASP A 113 -10.78 1.87 -10.48
CA ASP A 113 -9.82 2.23 -9.43
C ASP A 113 -8.86 1.07 -9.09
N ILE A 114 -9.41 -0.13 -8.93
CA ILE A 114 -8.61 -1.35 -8.68
C ILE A 114 -7.73 -1.68 -9.87
N ARG A 115 -8.25 -1.59 -11.08
CA ARG A 115 -7.52 -1.92 -12.32
C ARG A 115 -6.37 -0.95 -12.52
N ASP A 116 -6.60 0.34 -12.37
CA ASP A 116 -5.56 1.37 -12.49
C ASP A 116 -4.43 1.15 -11.48
N ALA A 117 -4.78 0.84 -10.23
CA ALA A 117 -3.81 0.56 -9.19
C ALA A 117 -2.96 -0.70 -9.48
N LYS A 118 -3.52 -1.72 -10.15
CA LYS A 118 -2.81 -2.98 -10.44
C LYS A 118 -1.92 -2.93 -11.67
N GLN A 119 -2.07 -1.93 -12.53
CA GLN A 119 -1.26 -1.77 -13.75
C GLN A 119 0.05 -1.01 -13.52
N LEU A 120 0.28 -0.51 -12.33
CA LEU A 120 1.48 0.20 -11.89
C LEU A 120 2.51 -0.79 -11.32
#